data_486fcda8e763d1f558bb99f0758e2641
#
_entry.id   486fcda8e763d1f558bb99f0758e2641
#
_cell.length_a   1.000
_cell.length_b   1.000
_cell.length_c   1.000
_cell.angle_alpha   90.00
_cell.angle_beta   90.00
_cell.angle_gamma   90.00
#
_symmetry.space_group_name_H-M   'P 1'
#
loop_
_entity.id
_entity.type
_entity.pdbx_description
1 polymer ?
#
loop_
_entity_poly.entity_id
_entity_poly.type
_entity_poly.pdbx_seq_one_letter_code
_entity_poly.pdbx_strand_id
1 'polypeptide(L)'
;MRFAFTFIFHVFCHARYYRTGRLAETSDVYSFGIVLLEIITNQRVIDQTREKSHITEWTAFMLNRGDITRIMDPNLHGDYNSRSVWRALELAMLCANPSSENRPSMSQVVIELKECLTSENSMKGKNQDIDSHSTFEMSMSFDAKDVPSAR
;
A
#
# COMPACT_ATOMS: atom_id res chain seq x y z
N MET A 1 17.24 4.95 -8.66
CA MET A 1 16.69 4.14 -7.56
C MET A 1 16.45 2.65 -7.88
N ARG A 2 16.46 2.22 -9.14
CA ARG A 2 16.23 0.82 -9.56
C ARG A 2 17.39 -0.16 -9.26
N PHE A 3 18.61 0.30 -9.06
CA PHE A 3 19.81 -0.56 -8.95
C PHE A 3 20.03 -1.21 -7.58
N ALA A 4 19.61 -0.57 -6.48
CA ALA A 4 19.79 -1.13 -5.13
C ALA A 4 18.87 -2.33 -4.89
N PHE A 5 17.66 -2.28 -5.44
CA PHE A 5 16.65 -3.32 -5.34
C PHE A 5 17.09 -4.63 -6.03
N THR A 6 17.60 -4.53 -7.26
CA THR A 6 18.08 -5.67 -8.02
C THR A 6 19.28 -6.33 -7.32
N PHE A 7 20.13 -5.55 -6.66
CA PHE A 7 21.33 -6.05 -5.96
C PHE A 7 20.95 -6.82 -4.68
N ILE A 8 20.03 -6.30 -3.87
CA ILE A 8 19.60 -6.97 -2.62
C ILE A 8 18.82 -8.26 -2.93
N PHE A 9 17.93 -8.23 -3.92
CA PHE A 9 17.24 -9.42 -4.39
C PHE A 9 18.21 -10.49 -4.89
N HIS A 10 19.22 -10.09 -5.66
CA HIS A 10 20.23 -11.01 -6.19
C HIS A 10 21.12 -11.62 -5.11
N VAL A 11 21.53 -10.83 -4.12
CA VAL A 11 22.38 -11.30 -3.01
C VAL A 11 21.61 -12.26 -2.09
N PHE A 12 20.33 -11.97 -1.77
CA PHE A 12 19.54 -12.82 -0.88
C PHE A 12 19.13 -14.15 -1.55
N CYS A 13 18.70 -14.11 -2.80
CA CYS A 13 18.44 -15.31 -3.60
C CYS A 13 19.71 -16.14 -3.81
N HIS A 14 20.83 -15.49 -4.11
CA HIS A 14 22.10 -16.16 -4.37
C HIS A 14 22.68 -16.86 -3.12
N ALA A 15 22.64 -16.20 -1.96
CA ALA A 15 23.18 -16.76 -0.72
C ALA A 15 22.42 -18.01 -0.26
N ARG A 16 21.09 -18.06 -0.46
CA ARG A 16 20.26 -19.20 -0.07
C ARG A 16 20.29 -20.33 -1.11
N TYR A 17 20.36 -19.99 -2.40
CA TYR A 17 20.55 -20.95 -3.50
C TYR A 17 21.87 -21.73 -3.35
N TYR A 18 22.97 -21.04 -2.99
CA TYR A 18 24.28 -21.70 -2.75
C TYR A 18 24.26 -22.67 -1.58
N ARG A 19 23.37 -22.47 -0.60
CA ARG A 19 23.34 -23.24 0.63
C ARG A 19 22.44 -24.46 0.56
N THR A 20 21.38 -24.47 -0.25
CA THR A 20 20.35 -25.53 -0.27
C THR A 20 20.04 -26.07 -1.67
N GLY A 21 20.54 -25.45 -2.75
CA GLY A 21 20.23 -25.84 -4.13
C GLY A 21 18.74 -25.72 -4.52
N ARG A 22 17.89 -25.20 -3.62
CA ARG A 22 16.45 -25.00 -3.83
C ARG A 22 16.07 -23.58 -3.47
N LEU A 23 15.55 -22.84 -4.45
CA LEU A 23 14.74 -21.66 -4.21
C LEU A 23 13.42 -22.14 -3.59
N ALA A 24 13.23 -21.92 -2.30
CA ALA A 24 11.95 -22.24 -1.68
C ALA A 24 10.95 -21.14 -2.05
N GLU A 25 9.76 -21.50 -2.49
CA GLU A 25 8.63 -20.58 -2.76
C GLU A 25 8.43 -19.56 -1.63
N THR A 26 8.61 -20.00 -0.39
CA THR A 26 8.52 -19.12 0.79
C THR A 26 9.60 -18.04 0.85
N SER A 27 10.71 -18.15 0.10
CA SER A 27 11.74 -17.10 0.00
C SER A 27 11.29 -15.99 -0.95
N ASP A 28 10.58 -16.36 -2.00
CA ASP A 28 10.00 -15.39 -2.95
C ASP A 28 8.89 -14.59 -2.26
N VAL A 29 8.08 -15.25 -1.42
CA VAL A 29 7.07 -14.58 -0.58
C VAL A 29 7.72 -13.55 0.35
N TYR A 30 8.83 -13.89 1.00
CA TYR A 30 9.57 -12.93 1.85
C TYR A 30 10.04 -11.72 1.04
N SER A 31 10.68 -11.98 -0.09
CA SER A 31 11.19 -10.92 -0.96
C SER A 31 10.06 -10.01 -1.45
N PHE A 32 8.91 -10.60 -1.81
CA PHE A 32 7.71 -9.86 -2.19
C PHE A 32 7.21 -8.98 -1.05
N GLY A 33 7.15 -9.49 0.19
CA GLY A 33 6.76 -8.70 1.36
C GLY A 33 7.64 -7.48 1.58
N ILE A 34 8.95 -7.61 1.42
CA ILE A 34 9.90 -6.48 1.50
C ILE A 34 9.62 -5.45 0.41
N VAL A 35 9.40 -5.89 -0.84
CA VAL A 35 9.04 -4.99 -1.95
C VAL A 35 7.76 -4.23 -1.66
N LEU A 36 6.75 -4.94 -1.16
CA LEU A 36 5.45 -4.36 -0.86
C LEU A 36 5.57 -3.28 0.24
N LEU A 37 6.39 -3.52 1.27
CA LEU A 37 6.71 -2.51 2.27
C LEU A 37 7.37 -1.27 1.65
N GLU A 38 8.38 -1.43 0.78
CA GLU A 38 9.02 -0.31 0.09
C GLU A 38 8.04 0.50 -0.76
N ILE A 39 7.12 -0.18 -1.47
CA ILE A 39 6.11 0.48 -2.30
C ILE A 39 5.13 1.29 -1.45
N ILE A 40 4.60 0.70 -0.37
CA ILE A 40 3.59 1.34 0.48
C ILE A 40 4.19 2.54 1.23
N THR A 41 5.42 2.40 1.72
CA THR A 41 6.03 3.36 2.63
C THR A 41 6.97 4.36 1.95
N ASN A 42 7.40 4.06 0.72
CA ASN A 42 8.50 4.77 0.03
C ASN A 42 9.80 4.82 0.85
N GLN A 43 10.01 3.84 1.73
CA GLN A 43 11.18 3.75 2.59
C GLN A 43 12.16 2.70 2.05
N ARG A 44 13.46 2.92 2.27
CA ARG A 44 14.50 1.94 1.94
C ARG A 44 14.45 0.74 2.88
N VAL A 45 14.83 -0.43 2.41
CA VAL A 45 14.92 -1.65 3.24
C VAL A 45 15.80 -1.42 4.46
N ILE A 46 16.98 -0.81 4.25
CA ILE A 46 17.93 -0.46 5.32
C ILE A 46 18.16 1.05 5.28
N ASP A 47 17.95 1.70 6.43
CA ASP A 47 18.22 3.10 6.64
C ASP A 47 18.74 3.30 8.07
N GLN A 48 20.02 3.66 8.18
CA GLN A 48 20.73 3.88 9.44
C GLN A 48 20.27 5.14 10.19
N THR A 49 19.53 6.03 9.53
CA THR A 49 19.03 7.26 10.12
C THR A 49 17.73 7.05 10.89
N ARG A 50 17.04 5.91 10.69
CA ARG A 50 15.81 5.55 11.38
C ARG A 50 16.09 4.94 12.76
N GLU A 51 15.15 5.09 13.67
CA GLU A 51 15.20 4.45 15.01
C GLU A 51 15.34 2.92 14.92
N LYS A 52 14.71 2.32 13.91
CA LYS A 52 14.87 0.92 13.51
C LYS A 52 15.42 0.88 12.09
N SER A 53 16.62 0.38 11.92
CA SER A 53 17.32 0.44 10.62
C SER A 53 16.66 -0.42 9.55
N HIS A 54 16.12 -1.59 9.91
CA HIS A 54 15.46 -2.49 8.96
C HIS A 54 13.98 -2.13 8.78
N ILE A 55 13.47 -2.16 7.53
CA ILE A 55 12.11 -1.74 7.19
C ILE A 55 11.02 -2.52 7.94
N THR A 56 11.19 -3.82 8.15
CA THR A 56 10.22 -4.65 8.88
C THR A 56 10.14 -4.26 10.36
N GLU A 57 11.29 -4.03 11.01
CA GLU A 57 11.33 -3.59 12.40
C GLU A 57 10.75 -2.19 12.57
N TRP A 58 11.08 -1.30 11.63
CA TRP A 58 10.53 0.05 11.61
C TRP A 58 9.02 0.05 11.38
N THR A 59 8.52 -0.72 10.41
CA THR A 59 7.07 -0.82 10.15
C THR A 59 6.34 -1.40 11.36
N ALA A 60 6.84 -2.47 11.97
CA ALA A 60 6.27 -3.05 13.19
C ALA A 60 6.21 -2.03 14.34
N PHE A 61 7.28 -1.27 14.53
CA PHE A 61 7.35 -0.21 15.53
C PHE A 61 6.30 0.88 15.29
N MET A 62 6.13 1.31 14.04
CA MET A 62 5.16 2.34 13.66
C MET A 62 3.71 1.85 13.76
N LEU A 63 3.44 0.60 13.35
CA LEU A 63 2.11 -0.03 13.47
C LEU A 63 1.66 -0.11 14.94
N ASN A 64 2.58 -0.45 15.86
CA ASN A 64 2.30 -0.49 17.29
C ASN A 64 1.92 0.89 17.88
N ARG A 65 2.32 1.98 17.21
CA ARG A 65 1.92 3.34 17.57
C ARG A 65 0.55 3.76 17.02
N GLY A 66 0.00 2.98 16.09
CA GLY A 66 -1.31 3.23 15.49
C GLY A 66 -1.36 4.40 14.51
N ASP A 67 -0.24 5.00 14.16
CA ASP A 67 -0.17 6.17 13.26
C ASP A 67 0.20 5.74 11.83
N ILE A 68 -0.84 5.37 11.08
CA ILE A 68 -0.69 4.93 9.69
C ILE A 68 -0.19 6.05 8.76
N THR A 69 -0.55 7.30 9.07
CA THR A 69 -0.21 8.43 8.20
C THR A 69 1.30 8.68 8.13
N ARG A 70 2.03 8.31 9.17
CA ARG A 70 3.51 8.40 9.21
C ARG A 70 4.20 7.23 8.54
N ILE A 71 3.49 6.13 8.31
CA ILE A 71 4.04 4.94 7.63
C ILE A 71 3.95 5.12 6.12
N MET A 72 2.87 5.72 5.65
CA MET A 72 2.55 5.84 4.23
C MET A 72 3.50 6.78 3.48
N ASP A 73 3.68 6.50 2.19
CA ASP A 73 4.37 7.42 1.29
C ASP A 73 3.72 8.81 1.35
N PRO A 74 4.46 9.85 1.75
CA PRO A 74 3.95 11.23 1.79
C PRO A 74 3.41 11.73 0.44
N ASN A 75 3.90 11.17 -0.67
CA ASN A 75 3.45 11.55 -2.02
C ASN A 75 2.02 11.11 -2.33
N LEU A 76 1.43 10.23 -1.54
CA LEU A 76 0.03 9.85 -1.67
C LEU A 76 -0.94 10.92 -1.15
N HIS A 77 -0.45 11.92 -0.42
CA HIS A 77 -1.24 13.06 0.09
C HIS A 77 -2.53 12.67 0.82
N GLY A 78 -2.59 11.46 1.39
CA GLY A 78 -3.79 10.94 2.05
C GLY A 78 -4.88 10.40 1.11
N ASP A 79 -4.64 10.33 -0.20
CA ASP A 79 -5.57 9.76 -1.19
C ASP A 79 -5.53 8.22 -1.15
N TYR A 80 -5.99 7.65 -0.05
CA TYR A 80 -6.08 6.21 0.16
C TYR A 80 -7.12 5.86 1.23
N ASN A 81 -7.66 4.64 1.14
CA ASN A 81 -8.49 4.07 2.17
C ASN A 81 -7.63 3.50 3.30
N SER A 82 -7.71 4.09 4.50
CA SER A 82 -6.91 3.67 5.65
C SER A 82 -7.09 2.18 5.99
N ARG A 83 -8.27 1.61 5.77
CA ARG A 83 -8.56 0.19 6.06
C ARG A 83 -7.84 -0.74 5.07
N SER A 84 -7.88 -0.43 3.77
CA SER A 84 -7.20 -1.23 2.74
C SER A 84 -5.68 -1.15 2.89
N VAL A 85 -5.16 0.02 3.22
CA VAL A 85 -3.74 0.24 3.51
C VAL A 85 -3.29 -0.55 4.74
N TRP A 86 -4.07 -0.51 5.82
CA TRP A 86 -3.77 -1.29 7.02
C TRP A 86 -3.64 -2.78 6.70
N ARG A 87 -4.62 -3.35 5.98
CA ARG A 87 -4.57 -4.76 5.53
C ARG A 87 -3.36 -5.05 4.65
N ALA A 88 -3.02 -4.15 3.73
CA ALA A 88 -1.85 -4.33 2.85
C ALA A 88 -0.54 -4.32 3.64
N LEU A 89 -0.41 -3.46 4.67
CA LEU A 89 0.75 -3.45 5.57
C LEU A 89 0.85 -4.72 6.40
N GLU A 90 -0.26 -5.20 6.97
CA GLU A 90 -0.29 -6.46 7.70
C GLU A 90 0.11 -7.64 6.82
N LEU A 91 -0.42 -7.70 5.60
CA LEU A 91 -0.06 -8.73 4.62
C LEU A 91 1.42 -8.68 4.27
N ALA A 92 1.96 -7.49 4.03
CA ALA A 92 3.39 -7.31 3.74
C ALA A 92 4.27 -7.79 4.91
N MET A 93 3.87 -7.52 6.15
CA MET A 93 4.55 -7.98 7.35
C MET A 93 4.44 -9.49 7.53
N LEU A 94 3.30 -10.11 7.20
CA LEU A 94 3.13 -11.57 7.19
C LEU A 94 4.04 -12.23 6.15
N CYS A 95 4.11 -11.67 4.94
CA CYS A 95 5.04 -12.15 3.90
C CYS A 95 6.50 -12.05 4.37
N ALA A 96 6.87 -10.96 5.03
CA ALA A 96 8.21 -10.71 5.54
C ALA A 96 8.50 -11.37 6.90
N ASN A 97 7.66 -12.33 7.35
CA ASN A 97 7.86 -13.02 8.62
C ASN A 97 9.23 -13.75 8.62
N PRO A 98 10.03 -13.65 9.71
CA PRO A 98 11.29 -14.37 9.83
C PRO A 98 11.12 -15.90 9.69
N SER A 99 10.07 -16.48 10.28
CA SER A 99 9.74 -17.88 10.13
C SER A 99 9.04 -18.15 8.80
N SER A 100 9.62 -19.00 7.97
CA SER A 100 9.05 -19.38 6.66
C SER A 100 7.71 -20.10 6.76
N GLU A 101 7.45 -20.78 7.88
CA GLU A 101 6.22 -21.54 8.14
C GLU A 101 5.01 -20.62 8.37
N ASN A 102 5.26 -19.40 8.84
CA ASN A 102 4.21 -18.42 9.10
C ASN A 102 3.91 -17.51 7.90
N ARG A 103 4.61 -17.69 6.78
CA ARG A 103 4.37 -16.89 5.57
C ARG A 103 3.20 -17.46 4.79
N PRO A 104 2.33 -16.59 4.24
CA PRO A 104 1.24 -17.04 3.36
C PRO A 104 1.80 -17.61 2.05
N SER A 105 0.98 -18.37 1.33
CA SER A 105 1.29 -18.73 -0.06
C SER A 105 1.07 -17.52 -0.98
N MET A 106 1.73 -17.48 -2.15
CA MET A 106 1.50 -16.41 -3.15
C MET A 106 0.05 -16.35 -3.61
N SER A 107 -0.65 -17.48 -3.66
CA SER A 107 -2.09 -17.51 -4.01
C SER A 107 -2.94 -16.76 -2.97
N GLN A 108 -2.65 -16.93 -1.69
CA GLN A 108 -3.31 -16.17 -0.61
C GLN A 108 -2.97 -14.68 -0.70
N VAL A 109 -1.71 -14.34 -0.95
CA VAL A 109 -1.27 -12.94 -1.13
C VAL A 109 -2.05 -12.26 -2.25
N VAL A 110 -2.24 -12.93 -3.39
CA VAL A 110 -3.01 -12.38 -4.52
C VAL A 110 -4.47 -12.14 -4.15
N ILE A 111 -5.10 -13.06 -3.40
CA ILE A 111 -6.49 -12.90 -2.95
C ILE A 111 -6.62 -11.67 -2.05
N GLU A 112 -5.77 -11.56 -1.03
CA GLU A 112 -5.79 -10.45 -0.07
C GLU A 112 -5.56 -9.08 -0.75
N LEU A 113 -4.61 -9.00 -1.69
CA LEU A 113 -4.37 -7.77 -2.44
C LEU A 113 -5.54 -7.38 -3.34
N LYS A 114 -6.23 -8.35 -3.96
CA LYS A 114 -7.45 -8.08 -4.73
C LYS A 114 -8.57 -7.53 -3.85
N GLU A 115 -8.72 -8.03 -2.63
CA GLU A 115 -9.70 -7.48 -1.67
C GLU A 115 -9.35 -6.05 -1.25
N CYS A 116 -8.06 -5.77 -1.00
CA CYS A 116 -7.60 -4.40 -0.74
C CYS A 116 -7.94 -3.47 -1.90
N LEU A 117 -7.66 -3.88 -3.14
CA LEU A 117 -7.95 -3.10 -4.34
C LEU A 117 -9.46 -2.86 -4.54
N THR A 118 -10.30 -3.87 -4.29
CA THR A 118 -11.75 -3.74 -4.38
C THR A 118 -12.28 -2.72 -3.36
N SER A 119 -11.74 -2.76 -2.15
CA SER A 119 -12.08 -1.81 -1.08
C SER A 119 -11.69 -0.37 -1.44
N GLU A 120 -10.55 -0.18 -2.07
CA GLU A 120 -10.04 1.10 -2.55
C GLU A 120 -10.94 1.69 -3.66
N ASN A 121 -11.29 0.88 -4.65
CA ASN A 121 -12.14 1.30 -5.77
C ASN A 121 -13.57 1.66 -5.33
N SER A 122 -14.11 0.97 -4.33
CA SER A 122 -15.45 1.25 -3.78
C SER A 122 -15.55 2.62 -3.10
N MET A 123 -14.45 3.13 -2.56
CA MET A 123 -14.41 4.48 -1.98
C MET A 123 -14.31 5.56 -3.06
N LYS A 124 -13.52 5.33 -4.11
CA LYS A 124 -13.38 6.28 -5.22
C LYS A 124 -14.68 6.47 -5.99
N GLY A 125 -15.48 5.41 -6.18
CA GLY A 125 -16.81 5.50 -6.80
C GLY A 125 -17.78 6.38 -6.00
N LYS A 126 -17.79 6.30 -4.67
CA LYS A 126 -18.66 7.11 -3.83
C LYS A 126 -18.32 8.61 -3.85
N ASN A 127 -17.06 8.95 -3.99
CA ASN A 127 -16.63 10.36 -4.05
C ASN A 127 -16.98 10.99 -5.41
N GLN A 128 -16.99 10.23 -6.50
CA GLN A 128 -17.42 10.74 -7.81
C GLN A 128 -18.93 10.99 -7.88
N ASP A 129 -19.75 10.18 -7.23
CA ASP A 129 -21.21 10.39 -7.19
C ASP A 129 -21.62 11.64 -6.38
N ILE A 130 -20.86 11.97 -5.33
CA ILE A 130 -21.10 13.18 -4.51
C ILE A 130 -20.75 14.45 -5.31
N ASP A 131 -19.64 14.46 -6.02
CA ASP A 131 -19.25 15.62 -6.85
C ASP A 131 -20.19 15.83 -8.03
N SER A 132 -20.72 14.75 -8.64
CA SER A 132 -21.70 14.83 -9.72
C SER A 132 -23.04 15.41 -9.25
N HIS A 133 -23.46 15.06 -8.02
CA HIS A 133 -24.72 15.57 -7.46
C HIS A 133 -24.63 17.02 -7.04
N SER A 134 -23.51 17.47 -6.50
CA SER A 134 -23.28 18.88 -6.13
C SER A 134 -23.19 19.81 -7.33
N THR A 135 -22.63 19.34 -8.44
CA THR A 135 -22.54 20.12 -9.68
C THR A 135 -23.91 20.24 -10.36
N PHE A 136 -24.77 19.22 -10.24
CA PHE A 136 -26.13 19.25 -10.82
C PHE A 136 -27.07 20.18 -10.05
N GLU A 137 -26.98 20.23 -8.70
CA GLU A 137 -27.82 21.14 -7.91
C GLU A 137 -27.41 22.61 -8.10
N MET A 138 -26.13 22.92 -8.34
CA MET A 138 -25.65 24.27 -8.54
C MET A 138 -26.05 24.84 -9.93
N SER A 139 -26.30 23.97 -10.91
CA SER A 139 -26.77 24.40 -12.23
C SER A 139 -28.29 24.64 -12.32
N MET A 140 -29.08 24.13 -11.36
CA MET A 140 -30.54 24.30 -11.35
C MET A 140 -31.02 25.55 -10.59
N SER A 141 -30.15 26.27 -9.89
CA SER A 141 -30.54 27.48 -9.12
C SER A 141 -30.39 28.80 -9.87
N PHE A 142 -30.03 28.81 -11.16
CA PHE A 142 -29.75 30.02 -11.93
C PHE A 142 -30.83 30.45 -12.94
N ASP A 143 -31.96 29.73 -13.03
CA ASP A 143 -32.96 30.00 -14.08
C ASP A 143 -34.36 30.38 -13.53
N ALA A 144 -34.43 31.25 -12.54
CA ALA A 144 -35.73 31.76 -12.12
C ALA A 144 -35.67 33.21 -11.59
N LYS A 145 -35.19 34.15 -12.41
CA LYS A 145 -35.52 35.60 -12.28
C LYS A 145 -34.93 36.37 -13.46
N ASP A 146 -35.75 36.56 -14.48
CA ASP A 146 -35.87 37.85 -15.20
C ASP A 146 -36.82 37.65 -16.38
N VAL A 147 -38.09 37.97 -16.13
CA VAL A 147 -39.04 38.32 -17.18
C VAL A 147 -39.33 39.82 -17.02
N PRO A 148 -38.86 40.67 -17.90
CA PRO A 148 -39.31 42.06 -17.91
C PRO A 148 -40.72 42.13 -18.50
N SER A 149 -41.66 42.68 -17.74
CA SER A 149 -42.99 43.03 -18.16
C SER A 149 -42.92 44.18 -19.19
N ALA A 150 -43.38 43.94 -20.40
CA ALA A 150 -43.60 44.99 -21.40
C ALA A 150 -44.91 45.74 -21.12
N ARG A 151 -44.80 47.05 -21.14
CA ARG A 151 -45.89 47.96 -21.37
C ARG A 151 -45.48 48.97 -22.41
#